data_e33d7ddaba091a9de592ff7488c5e802
#
_entry.id   e33d7ddaba091a9de592ff7488c5e802
#
_cell.length_a   1.000
_cell.length_b   1.000
_cell.length_c   1.000
_cell.angle_alpha   90.00
_cell.angle_beta   90.00
_cell.angle_gamma   90.00
#
_symmetry.space_group_name_H-M   'P 1'
#
loop_
_entity.id
_entity.type
_entity.pdbx_description
1 polymer ?
#
loop_
_entity_poly.entity_id
_entity_poly.type
_entity_poly.pdbx_seq_one_letter_code
_entity_poly.pdbx_strand_id
1 'polypeptide(L)'
;MRGLRSGALGAVLLAIAAAAPAVAQVRFSLGGGGTLPVGTFDDVAGTGWHGMAAIGFQPADFPVGFQVDGMYHRFGFEAEAIDADWQMIQGTANIVFAFNRSEERKFHLYLIGGVGGYNVKAVGDDAEGADSDTNFGVNAGAGLDFGLGNLAAFVEGRYHAIFGGTVDPETLDDATASFVPITIGIRFGGGS
;
A
#
# COMPACT_ATOMS: atom_id res chain seq x y z
N MET A 1 32.07 9.79 -1.49
CA MET A 1 31.47 9.16 -2.66
C MET A 1 30.06 8.62 -2.32
N ARG A 2 29.07 9.50 -2.04
CA ARG A 2 27.71 9.13 -1.57
C ARG A 2 26.59 9.78 -2.37
N GLY A 3 26.83 10.20 -3.61
CA GLY A 3 25.88 11.01 -4.40
C GLY A 3 25.20 10.34 -5.60
N LEU A 4 25.50 9.09 -5.95
CA LEU A 4 25.04 8.49 -7.22
C LEU A 4 23.86 7.53 -7.14
N ARG A 5 23.37 7.16 -5.94
CA ARG A 5 22.31 6.13 -5.80
C ARG A 5 20.89 6.67 -5.85
N SER A 6 20.68 7.94 -5.53
CA SER A 6 19.33 8.55 -5.54
C SER A 6 18.85 8.94 -6.94
N GLY A 7 19.75 9.17 -7.88
CA GLY A 7 19.40 9.55 -9.26
C GLY A 7 18.89 8.39 -10.13
N ALA A 8 19.31 7.15 -9.83
CA ALA A 8 18.94 6.00 -10.66
C ALA A 8 17.48 5.56 -10.44
N LEU A 9 16.97 5.64 -9.20
CA LEU A 9 15.57 5.29 -8.91
C LEU A 9 14.59 6.29 -9.53
N GLY A 10 14.91 7.59 -9.46
CA GLY A 10 14.12 8.65 -10.09
C GLY A 10 14.09 8.53 -11.62
N ALA A 11 15.21 8.14 -12.24
CA ALA A 11 15.31 7.96 -13.69
C ALA A 11 14.52 6.73 -14.19
N VAL A 12 14.46 5.65 -13.42
CA VAL A 12 13.68 4.44 -13.75
C VAL A 12 12.18 4.74 -13.67
N LEU A 13 11.72 5.46 -12.64
CA LEU A 13 10.31 5.87 -12.52
C LEU A 13 9.89 6.84 -13.64
N LEU A 14 10.77 7.76 -14.02
CA LEU A 14 10.52 8.68 -15.14
C LEU A 14 10.52 7.98 -16.50
N ALA A 15 11.36 6.96 -16.69
CA ALA A 15 11.42 6.18 -17.92
C ALA A 15 10.18 5.28 -18.11
N ILE A 16 9.62 4.73 -17.01
CA ILE A 16 8.37 3.97 -17.05
C ILE A 16 7.19 4.89 -17.40
N ALA A 17 7.16 6.12 -16.88
CA ALA A 17 6.14 7.11 -17.23
C ALA A 17 6.24 7.60 -18.69
N ALA A 18 7.44 7.64 -19.26
CA ALA A 18 7.67 8.09 -20.64
C ALA A 18 7.43 6.99 -21.71
N ALA A 19 7.42 5.71 -21.31
CA ALA A 19 7.13 4.56 -22.17
C ALA A 19 5.64 4.20 -22.23
N ALA A 20 4.77 5.02 -21.61
CA ALA A 20 3.33 4.81 -21.60
C ALA A 20 2.76 4.92 -23.00
N PRO A 21 2.14 3.88 -23.58
CA PRO A 21 1.39 4.03 -24.82
C PRO A 21 0.26 5.04 -24.61
N ALA A 22 -0.06 5.82 -25.63
CA ALA A 22 -1.02 6.94 -25.60
C ALA A 22 -2.48 6.57 -25.20
N VAL A 23 -2.74 5.29 -24.94
CA VAL A 23 -4.04 4.73 -24.51
C VAL A 23 -4.07 4.26 -23.08
N ALA A 24 -3.03 4.52 -22.30
CA ALA A 24 -3.03 4.08 -20.91
C ALA A 24 -3.67 5.14 -19.99
N GLN A 25 -4.56 4.67 -19.14
CA GLN A 25 -5.32 5.53 -18.25
C GLN A 25 -4.59 5.67 -16.91
N VAL A 26 -4.23 6.91 -16.58
CA VAL A 26 -3.71 7.25 -15.25
C VAL A 26 -4.88 7.43 -14.30
N ARG A 27 -4.83 6.76 -13.16
CA ARG A 27 -5.84 6.83 -12.09
C ARG A 27 -5.20 7.31 -10.81
N PHE A 28 -5.89 8.19 -10.13
CA PHE A 28 -5.55 8.62 -8.78
C PHE A 28 -6.53 8.00 -7.79
N SER A 29 -6.06 7.58 -6.64
CA SER A 29 -6.89 7.01 -5.60
C SER A 29 -6.61 7.70 -4.27
N LEU A 30 -7.66 7.97 -3.52
CA LEU A 30 -7.60 8.43 -2.14
C LEU A 30 -8.54 7.56 -1.31
N GLY A 31 -8.06 7.11 -0.17
CA GLY A 31 -8.84 6.23 0.70
C GLY A 31 -8.36 6.25 2.14
N GLY A 32 -9.07 5.52 2.96
CA GLY A 32 -8.72 5.29 4.35
C GLY A 32 -9.58 4.21 4.96
N GLY A 33 -9.24 3.79 6.17
CA GLY A 33 -9.98 2.72 6.83
C GLY A 33 -9.32 2.23 8.11
N GLY A 34 -9.71 1.04 8.52
CA GLY A 34 -9.14 0.33 9.67
C GLY A 34 -7.98 -0.56 9.25
N THR A 35 -7.03 -0.74 10.15
CA THR A 35 -5.91 -1.67 9.99
C THR A 35 -5.88 -2.63 11.16
N LEU A 36 -5.86 -3.91 10.85
CA LEU A 36 -5.85 -5.01 11.82
C LEU A 36 -4.43 -5.58 11.87
N PRO A 37 -3.69 -5.47 12.97
CA PRO A 37 -2.49 -6.28 13.20
C PRO A 37 -2.83 -7.77 13.16
N VAL A 38 -1.90 -8.60 12.75
CA VAL A 38 -2.07 -10.06 12.73
C VAL A 38 -0.76 -10.76 13.07
N GLY A 39 -0.84 -11.99 13.58
CA GLY A 39 0.31 -12.76 14.02
C GLY A 39 0.96 -12.13 15.25
N THR A 40 2.28 -12.17 15.35
CA THR A 40 3.03 -11.63 16.49
C THR A 40 2.90 -10.10 16.64
N PHE A 41 2.48 -9.39 15.61
CA PHE A 41 2.26 -7.95 15.71
C PHE A 41 0.98 -7.60 16.49
N ASP A 42 -0.03 -8.47 16.48
CA ASP A 42 -1.25 -8.34 17.28
C ASP A 42 -1.00 -8.39 18.82
N ASP A 43 0.11 -9.02 19.22
CA ASP A 43 0.47 -9.11 20.66
C ASP A 43 0.95 -7.76 21.23
N VAL A 44 1.32 -6.79 20.39
CA VAL A 44 1.94 -5.51 20.80
C VAL A 44 1.23 -4.27 20.25
N ALA A 45 0.37 -4.43 19.26
CA ALA A 45 -0.31 -3.33 18.59
C ALA A 45 -1.81 -3.61 18.44
N GLY A 46 -2.63 -2.70 18.92
CA GLY A 46 -4.08 -2.75 18.74
C GLY A 46 -4.52 -2.35 17.34
N THR A 47 -5.81 -2.49 17.08
CA THR A 47 -6.43 -2.02 15.83
C THR A 47 -6.13 -0.55 15.59
N GLY A 48 -5.73 -0.23 14.37
CA GLY A 48 -5.38 1.12 13.95
C GLY A 48 -6.29 1.68 12.85
N TRP A 49 -5.96 2.87 12.42
CA TRP A 49 -6.53 3.51 11.23
C TRP A 49 -5.44 3.84 10.22
N HIS A 50 -5.82 4.04 8.97
CA HIS A 50 -4.90 4.48 7.93
C HIS A 50 -5.54 5.43 6.93
N GLY A 51 -4.67 6.22 6.28
CA GLY A 51 -4.98 6.98 5.07
C GLY A 51 -4.09 6.51 3.93
N MET A 52 -4.61 6.53 2.70
CA MET A 52 -3.92 6.08 1.49
C MET A 52 -4.06 7.09 0.36
N ALA A 53 -2.96 7.29 -0.39
CA ALA A 53 -2.96 7.94 -1.69
C ALA A 53 -2.21 7.06 -2.70
N ALA A 54 -2.74 6.95 -3.93
CA ALA A 54 -2.14 6.11 -4.96
C ALA A 54 -2.24 6.73 -6.34
N ILE A 55 -1.27 6.37 -7.19
CA ILE A 55 -1.29 6.60 -8.63
C ILE A 55 -1.23 5.24 -9.31
N GLY A 56 -2.22 4.95 -10.13
CA GLY A 56 -2.31 3.72 -10.92
C GLY A 56 -2.17 4.02 -12.41
N PHE A 57 -1.67 3.04 -13.11
CA PHE A 57 -1.50 3.03 -14.54
C PHE A 57 -2.06 1.73 -15.09
N GLN A 58 -3.09 1.83 -15.92
CA GLN A 58 -3.74 0.65 -16.46
C GLN A 58 -3.98 0.83 -17.97
N PRO A 59 -3.35 0.00 -18.84
CA PRO A 59 -3.66 -0.01 -20.26
C PRO A 59 -5.12 -0.42 -20.51
N ALA A 60 -5.76 0.16 -21.53
CA ALA A 60 -7.17 -0.08 -21.82
C ALA A 60 -7.48 -1.56 -22.15
N ASP A 61 -6.61 -2.17 -22.97
CA ASP A 61 -6.84 -3.51 -23.53
C ASP A 61 -6.06 -4.63 -22.79
N PHE A 62 -5.41 -4.30 -21.65
CA PHE A 62 -4.60 -5.27 -20.94
C PHE A 62 -5.06 -5.40 -19.48
N PRO A 63 -5.27 -6.64 -18.98
CA PRO A 63 -5.82 -6.85 -17.64
C PRO A 63 -4.84 -6.49 -16.51
N VAL A 64 -3.55 -6.29 -16.85
CA VAL A 64 -2.51 -5.98 -15.87
C VAL A 64 -2.18 -4.49 -15.89
N GLY A 65 -2.17 -3.88 -14.73
CA GLY A 65 -1.75 -2.50 -14.48
C GLY A 65 -0.70 -2.43 -13.38
N PHE A 66 -0.22 -1.21 -13.15
CA PHE A 66 0.72 -0.88 -12.09
C PHE A 66 0.12 0.17 -11.17
N GLN A 67 0.43 0.10 -9.88
CA GLN A 67 0.05 1.10 -8.89
C GLN A 67 1.23 1.37 -7.96
N VAL A 68 1.46 2.65 -7.69
CA VAL A 68 2.33 3.09 -6.59
C VAL A 68 1.45 3.76 -5.57
N ASP A 69 1.58 3.36 -4.32
CA ASP A 69 0.84 3.99 -3.23
C ASP A 69 1.70 4.31 -2.03
N GLY A 70 1.23 5.30 -1.27
CA GLY A 70 1.71 5.64 0.05
C GLY A 70 0.57 5.49 1.05
N MET A 71 0.86 4.90 2.20
CA MET A 71 -0.07 4.79 3.32
C MET A 71 0.58 5.33 4.59
N TYR A 72 -0.25 5.94 5.41
CA TYR A 72 0.05 6.33 6.78
C TYR A 72 -0.86 5.55 7.71
N HIS A 73 -0.28 4.82 8.66
CA HIS A 73 -1.01 4.07 9.68
C HIS A 73 -0.71 4.59 11.07
N ARG A 74 -1.69 4.46 11.95
CA ARG A 74 -1.52 4.66 13.38
C ARG A 74 -2.23 3.56 14.14
N PHE A 75 -1.49 2.88 15.03
CA PHE A 75 -1.96 1.79 15.87
C PHE A 75 -1.78 2.18 17.33
N GLY A 76 -2.76 1.87 18.18
CA GLY A 76 -2.60 1.98 19.62
C GLY A 76 -1.67 0.89 20.17
N PHE A 77 -1.03 1.15 21.31
CA PHE A 77 -0.39 0.11 22.11
C PHE A 77 -1.44 -0.71 22.84
N GLU A 78 -1.23 -2.03 22.93
CA GLU A 78 -2.10 -2.91 23.73
C GLU A 78 -1.95 -2.71 25.27
N ALA A 79 -0.88 -2.07 25.74
CA ALA A 79 -0.64 -1.80 27.15
C ALA A 79 -1.36 -0.52 27.61
N GLU A 80 -2.41 -0.64 28.41
CA GLU A 80 -3.23 0.47 28.94
C GLU A 80 -2.47 1.54 29.75
N ALA A 81 -1.20 1.29 30.13
CA ALA A 81 -0.36 2.18 30.94
C ALA A 81 0.64 2.99 30.14
N ILE A 82 0.68 2.88 28.80
CA ILE A 82 1.68 3.53 27.95
C ILE A 82 0.96 4.54 27.04
N ASP A 83 1.27 5.84 27.21
CA ASP A 83 0.77 6.88 26.30
C ASP A 83 1.67 6.99 25.06
N ALA A 84 1.62 5.96 24.25
CA ALA A 84 2.33 5.88 22.98
C ALA A 84 1.47 5.18 21.91
N ASP A 85 1.81 5.43 20.65
CA ASP A 85 1.21 4.80 19.48
C ASP A 85 2.30 4.34 18.53
N TRP A 86 2.02 3.31 17.75
CA TRP A 86 2.82 2.96 16.60
C TRP A 86 2.40 3.77 15.38
N GLN A 87 3.34 4.50 14.81
CA GLN A 87 3.19 5.18 13.53
C GLN A 87 3.95 4.41 12.47
N MET A 88 3.30 4.16 11.33
CA MET A 88 3.93 3.54 10.18
C MET A 88 3.65 4.35 8.93
N ILE A 89 4.72 4.64 8.18
CA ILE A 89 4.64 5.23 6.84
C ILE A 89 5.19 4.21 5.86
N GLN A 90 4.42 3.91 4.82
CA GLN A 90 4.86 2.97 3.79
C GLN A 90 4.73 3.55 2.39
N GLY A 91 5.59 3.06 1.49
CA GLY A 91 5.48 3.26 0.06
C GLY A 91 5.61 1.92 -0.66
N THR A 92 4.63 1.56 -1.50
CA THR A 92 4.62 0.29 -2.21
C THR A 92 4.45 0.45 -3.71
N ALA A 93 5.07 -0.45 -4.46
CA ALA A 93 4.91 -0.60 -5.90
C ALA A 93 4.25 -1.95 -6.19
N ASN A 94 3.14 -1.93 -6.92
CA ASN A 94 2.23 -3.06 -7.03
C ASN A 94 1.89 -3.35 -8.48
N ILE A 95 1.61 -4.62 -8.76
CA ILE A 95 0.93 -5.10 -9.97
C ILE A 95 -0.54 -5.29 -9.61
N VAL A 96 -1.42 -4.80 -10.48
CA VAL A 96 -2.88 -4.93 -10.36
C VAL A 96 -3.40 -5.77 -11.51
N PHE A 97 -4.11 -6.85 -11.20
CA PHE A 97 -4.79 -7.69 -12.17
C PHE A 97 -6.30 -7.51 -12.07
N ALA A 98 -6.90 -6.88 -13.08
CA ALA A 98 -8.33 -6.62 -13.12
C ALA A 98 -9.09 -7.75 -13.84
N PHE A 99 -10.07 -8.33 -13.15
CA PHE A 99 -10.99 -9.30 -13.74
C PHE A 99 -12.16 -8.57 -14.39
N ASN A 100 -12.53 -8.98 -15.59
CA ASN A 100 -13.77 -8.59 -16.25
C ASN A 100 -14.01 -7.06 -16.30
N ARG A 101 -13.38 -6.41 -17.27
CA ARG A 101 -13.48 -4.96 -17.54
C ARG A 101 -14.64 -4.59 -18.49
N SER A 102 -15.71 -5.38 -18.49
CA SER A 102 -16.88 -5.08 -19.31
C SER A 102 -17.57 -3.80 -18.80
N GLU A 103 -17.74 -2.81 -19.67
CA GLU A 103 -18.42 -1.54 -19.37
C GLU A 103 -19.87 -1.73 -18.89
N GLU A 104 -20.48 -2.88 -19.19
CA GLU A 104 -21.83 -3.21 -18.74
C GLU A 104 -21.93 -3.53 -17.24
N ARG A 105 -20.82 -3.80 -16.58
CA ARG A 105 -20.79 -4.14 -15.14
C ARG A 105 -20.47 -2.92 -14.30
N LYS A 106 -21.30 -2.71 -13.28
CA LYS A 106 -21.10 -1.63 -12.29
C LYS A 106 -19.98 -1.91 -11.28
N PHE A 107 -19.46 -3.13 -11.24
CA PHE A 107 -18.39 -3.52 -10.30
C PHE A 107 -17.32 -4.34 -11.01
N HIS A 108 -16.07 -4.12 -10.62
CA HIS A 108 -14.90 -4.81 -11.15
C HIS A 108 -14.04 -5.33 -10.00
N LEU A 109 -13.83 -6.64 -9.99
CA LEU A 109 -12.92 -7.31 -9.06
C LEU A 109 -11.48 -7.15 -9.58
N TYR A 110 -10.54 -6.93 -8.68
CA TYR A 110 -9.11 -6.96 -8.99
C TYR A 110 -8.30 -7.64 -7.87
N LEU A 111 -7.15 -8.17 -8.26
CA LEU A 111 -6.09 -8.58 -7.34
C LEU A 111 -4.97 -7.56 -7.40
N ILE A 112 -4.28 -7.39 -6.29
CA ILE A 112 -3.14 -6.49 -6.17
C ILE A 112 -2.05 -7.17 -5.37
N GLY A 113 -0.80 -6.96 -5.76
CA GLY A 113 0.33 -7.48 -5.01
C GLY A 113 1.60 -6.74 -5.37
N GLY A 114 2.51 -6.63 -4.43
CA GLY A 114 3.71 -5.84 -4.63
C GLY A 114 4.68 -5.87 -3.47
N VAL A 115 5.63 -4.94 -3.56
CA VAL A 115 6.75 -4.81 -2.63
C VAL A 115 6.89 -3.36 -2.19
N GLY A 116 7.49 -3.11 -1.04
CA GLY A 116 7.68 -1.74 -0.57
C GLY A 116 8.61 -1.58 0.63
N GLY A 117 8.77 -0.31 1.02
CA GLY A 117 9.47 0.10 2.22
C GLY A 117 8.48 0.57 3.28
N TYR A 118 8.74 0.18 4.52
CA TYR A 118 7.91 0.44 5.69
C TYR A 118 8.76 1.08 6.77
N ASN A 119 8.48 2.33 7.11
CA ASN A 119 9.13 3.04 8.20
C ASN A 119 8.19 3.01 9.42
N VAL A 120 8.66 2.40 10.49
CA VAL A 120 7.92 2.23 11.74
C VAL A 120 8.58 3.05 12.84
N LYS A 121 7.79 3.74 13.64
CA LYS A 121 8.24 4.55 14.76
C LYS A 121 7.23 4.53 15.89
N ALA A 122 7.67 4.42 17.13
CA ALA A 122 6.86 4.73 18.30
C ALA A 122 6.73 6.26 18.45
N VAL A 123 5.51 6.75 18.73
CA VAL A 123 5.19 8.17 18.91
C VAL A 123 4.29 8.34 20.13
N GLY A 124 4.44 9.44 20.88
CA GLY A 124 3.72 9.74 22.12
C GLY A 124 4.67 10.28 23.17
N ASP A 125 4.13 10.69 24.32
CA ASP A 125 4.92 11.31 25.39
C ASP A 125 5.95 10.33 25.98
N ASP A 126 5.62 9.04 26.07
CA ASP A 126 6.49 7.98 26.56
C ASP A 126 7.49 7.45 25.49
N ALA A 127 7.39 7.94 24.25
CA ALA A 127 8.22 7.55 23.12
C ALA A 127 9.22 8.64 22.66
N GLU A 128 9.48 9.66 23.48
CA GLU A 128 10.42 10.73 23.13
C GLU A 128 11.83 10.17 22.87
N GLY A 129 12.36 10.46 21.67
CA GLY A 129 13.68 9.99 21.24
C GLY A 129 13.69 8.58 20.64
N ALA A 130 12.54 7.93 20.43
CA ALA A 130 12.49 6.65 19.75
C ALA A 130 13.04 6.73 18.32
N ASP A 131 13.94 5.82 17.98
CA ASP A 131 14.46 5.68 16.62
C ASP A 131 13.36 5.13 15.69
N SER A 132 13.51 5.39 14.39
CA SER A 132 12.65 4.82 13.37
C SER A 132 13.38 3.73 12.60
N ASP A 133 12.73 2.61 12.39
CA ASP A 133 13.25 1.52 11.57
C ASP A 133 12.56 1.47 10.21
N THR A 134 13.38 1.28 9.17
CA THR A 134 12.87 1.12 7.81
C THR A 134 13.16 -0.29 7.32
N ASN A 135 12.11 -1.04 7.07
CA ASN A 135 12.16 -2.43 6.67
C ASN A 135 11.55 -2.62 5.28
N PHE A 136 11.96 -3.69 4.61
CA PHE A 136 11.35 -4.15 3.37
C PHE A 136 10.14 -5.02 3.68
N GLY A 137 9.16 -5.05 2.78
CA GLY A 137 8.01 -5.93 2.91
C GLY A 137 7.32 -6.19 1.58
N VAL A 138 6.40 -7.13 1.64
CA VAL A 138 5.55 -7.52 0.51
C VAL A 138 4.09 -7.35 0.87
N ASN A 139 3.23 -7.24 -0.13
CA ASN A 139 1.80 -7.20 0.08
C ASN A 139 1.05 -7.98 -1.00
N ALA A 140 -0.11 -8.51 -0.64
CA ALA A 140 -1.05 -9.12 -1.56
C ALA A 140 -2.49 -8.91 -1.07
N GLY A 141 -3.41 -8.70 -1.99
CA GLY A 141 -4.80 -8.45 -1.64
C GLY A 141 -5.76 -8.46 -2.81
N ALA A 142 -6.99 -8.08 -2.52
CA ALA A 142 -8.05 -7.97 -3.50
C ALA A 142 -8.93 -6.76 -3.22
N GLY A 143 -9.59 -6.26 -4.25
CA GLY A 143 -10.53 -5.16 -4.12
C GLY A 143 -11.65 -5.20 -5.16
N LEU A 144 -12.64 -4.38 -4.89
CA LEU A 144 -13.81 -4.16 -5.75
C LEU A 144 -13.91 -2.68 -6.08
N ASP A 145 -14.01 -2.35 -7.36
CA ASP A 145 -14.34 -1.03 -7.86
C ASP A 145 -15.83 -0.95 -8.21
N PHE A 146 -16.47 0.14 -7.84
CA PHE A 146 -17.86 0.48 -8.15
C PHE A 146 -17.89 1.75 -8.99
N GLY A 147 -18.26 1.65 -10.26
CA GLY A 147 -18.33 2.79 -11.17
C GLY A 147 -19.43 3.78 -10.78
N LEU A 148 -19.08 5.05 -10.65
CA LEU A 148 -19.95 6.19 -10.31
C LEU A 148 -19.82 7.30 -11.36
N GLY A 149 -19.91 6.96 -12.63
CA GLY A 149 -19.66 7.88 -13.74
C GLY A 149 -18.16 8.16 -13.90
N ASN A 150 -17.73 9.40 -13.77
CA ASN A 150 -16.32 9.78 -13.91
C ASN A 150 -15.45 9.40 -12.69
N LEU A 151 -16.04 8.81 -11.67
CA LEU A 151 -15.39 8.34 -10.45
C LEU A 151 -15.67 6.86 -10.27
N ALA A 152 -14.88 6.18 -9.46
CA ALA A 152 -15.22 4.89 -8.89
C ALA A 152 -15.03 4.95 -7.37
N ALA A 153 -15.96 4.35 -6.63
CA ALA A 153 -15.70 3.99 -5.25
C ALA A 153 -14.98 2.64 -5.23
N PHE A 154 -14.14 2.40 -4.23
CA PHE A 154 -13.49 1.09 -4.08
C PHE A 154 -13.47 0.63 -2.63
N VAL A 155 -13.43 -0.69 -2.46
CA VAL A 155 -13.10 -1.36 -1.20
C VAL A 155 -11.96 -2.31 -1.49
N GLU A 156 -10.91 -2.28 -0.66
CA GLU A 156 -9.71 -3.09 -0.84
C GLU A 156 -9.22 -3.63 0.49
N GLY A 157 -8.90 -4.93 0.54
CA GLY A 157 -8.20 -5.55 1.66
C GLY A 157 -6.86 -6.09 1.18
N ARG A 158 -5.77 -5.77 1.91
CA ARG A 158 -4.42 -6.29 1.62
C ARG A 158 -3.80 -6.90 2.86
N TYR A 159 -3.11 -7.99 2.71
CA TYR A 159 -2.18 -8.52 3.71
C TYR A 159 -0.80 -7.95 3.42
N HIS A 160 -0.16 -7.38 4.44
CA HIS A 160 1.21 -6.88 4.40
C HIS A 160 2.07 -7.72 5.34
N ALA A 161 3.26 -8.10 4.87
CA ALA A 161 4.29 -8.77 5.65
C ALA A 161 5.59 -7.95 5.58
N ILE A 162 6.08 -7.51 6.73
CA ILE A 162 7.30 -6.73 6.88
C ILE A 162 8.39 -7.64 7.42
N PHE A 163 9.56 -7.61 6.79
CA PHE A 163 10.71 -8.44 7.15
C PHE A 163 11.74 -7.60 7.92
N GLY A 164 12.09 -8.05 9.12
CA GLY A 164 13.20 -7.49 9.90
C GLY A 164 14.49 -8.24 9.60
N GLY A 165 15.49 -7.56 9.04
CA GLY A 165 16.79 -8.16 8.74
C GLY A 165 16.97 -8.55 7.28
N THR A 166 17.86 -9.53 7.02
CA THR A 166 18.13 -10.03 5.65
C THR A 166 16.98 -10.92 5.21
N VAL A 167 16.28 -10.48 4.18
CA VAL A 167 15.12 -11.23 3.62
C VAL A 167 15.61 -12.52 2.98
N ASP A 168 15.15 -13.65 3.48
CA ASP A 168 15.19 -14.92 2.75
C ASP A 168 13.87 -15.07 1.99
N PRO A 169 13.88 -15.05 0.64
CA PRO A 169 12.63 -15.13 -0.14
C PRO A 169 11.90 -16.47 -0.01
N GLU A 170 12.51 -17.50 0.59
CA GLU A 170 11.95 -18.85 0.68
C GLU A 170 11.14 -19.08 1.97
N THR A 171 11.29 -18.21 2.98
CA THR A 171 10.60 -18.35 4.26
C THR A 171 9.89 -17.04 4.64
N LEU A 172 8.56 -17.00 4.48
CA LEU A 172 7.72 -15.90 4.99
C LEU A 172 7.61 -15.90 6.53
N ASP A 173 8.19 -16.91 7.19
CA ASP A 173 8.14 -17.08 8.66
C ASP A 173 8.99 -16.03 9.41
N ASP A 174 9.91 -15.33 8.71
CA ASP A 174 10.75 -14.27 9.28
C ASP A 174 10.09 -12.87 9.25
N ALA A 175 8.78 -12.78 9.00
CA ALA A 175 8.05 -11.52 9.01
C ALA A 175 8.05 -10.93 10.43
N THR A 176 8.63 -9.73 10.59
CA THR A 176 8.70 -9.03 11.87
C THR A 176 7.34 -8.47 12.29
N ALA A 177 6.52 -8.06 11.32
CA ALA A 177 5.16 -7.55 11.55
C ALA A 177 4.27 -7.85 10.35
N SER A 178 3.03 -8.24 10.64
CA SER A 178 2.01 -8.46 9.62
C SER A 178 0.72 -7.74 9.98
N PHE A 179 0.02 -7.20 8.99
CA PHE A 179 -1.25 -6.49 9.21
C PHE A 179 -2.14 -6.50 7.96
N VAL A 180 -3.42 -6.24 8.16
CA VAL A 180 -4.44 -6.19 7.11
C VAL A 180 -5.18 -4.85 7.17
N PRO A 181 -4.84 -3.87 6.32
CA PRO A 181 -5.67 -2.70 6.09
C PRO A 181 -6.92 -3.07 5.27
N ILE A 182 -8.07 -2.55 5.70
CA ILE A 182 -9.31 -2.54 4.92
C ILE A 182 -9.57 -1.09 4.53
N THR A 183 -9.41 -0.79 3.24
CA THR A 183 -9.48 0.57 2.69
C THR A 183 -10.80 0.77 1.94
N ILE A 184 -11.45 1.89 2.19
CA ILE A 184 -12.56 2.41 1.39
C ILE A 184 -12.11 3.74 0.80
N GLY A 185 -12.40 3.98 -0.47
CA GLY A 185 -11.94 5.21 -1.10
C GLY A 185 -12.60 5.52 -2.43
N ILE A 186 -12.05 6.52 -3.09
CA ILE A 186 -12.46 6.97 -4.43
C ILE A 186 -11.29 6.92 -5.39
N ARG A 187 -11.57 6.59 -6.63
CA ARG A 187 -10.65 6.65 -7.78
C ARG A 187 -11.18 7.65 -8.79
N PHE A 188 -10.28 8.43 -9.36
CA PHE A 188 -10.57 9.41 -10.40
C PHE A 188 -9.45 9.45 -11.43
N GLY A 189 -9.78 9.95 -12.63
CA GLY A 189 -8.91 9.78 -13.79
C GLY A 189 -9.15 8.43 -14.47
N GLY A 190 -8.55 8.23 -15.63
CA GLY A 190 -8.85 7.12 -16.47
C GLY A 190 -10.12 7.43 -17.29
N GLY A 191 -9.94 7.91 -18.53
CA GLY A 191 -11.06 8.17 -19.43
C GLY A 191 -11.93 6.92 -19.62
N SER A 192 -13.22 7.11 -19.68
CA SER A 192 -14.22 6.17 -20.18
C SER A 192 -13.99 5.88 -21.66
#